data_deb1bde7cdb9cbcb0bdc599db21732fb
#
_entry.id   deb1bde7cdb9cbcb0bdc599db21732fb
#
_cell.length_a   1.000
_cell.length_b   1.000
_cell.length_c   1.000
_cell.angle_alpha   90.00
_cell.angle_beta   90.00
_cell.angle_gamma   90.00
#
_symmetry.space_group_name_H-M   'P 1'
#
loop_
_entity.id
_entity.type
_entity.pdbx_description
1 polymer ?
#
loop_
_entity_poly.entity_id
_entity_poly.type
_entity_poly.pdbx_seq_one_letter_code
_entity_poly.pdbx_strand_id
1 'polypeptide(L)'
;MTAGSWIYIGTQGIVQGTYETFIEAGRRHFGGNLKNRLLVTAGLGGMGGAQPLAGVFAGATVLGVDVDRERMQKRIDSKYLDEIAPDLDTALERVAQYKKEGKAISVGLEGNMAEILPELLKRGVEIDVLTDQTSAHDPLRGYIPAGHTLEQADKLRDEDPEKYIQLSKESMRTHVQAMLDYQKKGAVTFDYGNNIRAMATDVGLENAFDIPGFVPEYIRPLFCKGSGPFRWVALSGDPEDIFKTDEALKKLFPEKKDLHHWLDCARERIAFQGLPARICWLEFGEREKAGLMFNEMVKNGELKAPIVIGRDHLDCGSVASPNRETEAMKDGSDAVGDWPILNALTNTAAGATWVSFHHGGGVGMGYSLHAGQVTLADGTERAARCLSRVLNNDPAMGLYRHIDAGYEDAKEVAKERNAQSLWLD
;
A
#
# COMPACT_ATOMS: atom_id res chain seq x y z
N MET A 1 11.74 1.24 0.34
CA MET A 1 12.81 0.39 -0.20
C MET A 1 12.28 -1.02 -0.34
N THR A 2 12.49 -1.67 -1.48
CA THR A 2 11.99 -3.01 -1.79
C THR A 2 13.12 -4.06 -1.79
N ALA A 3 14.14 -3.81 -0.99
CA ALA A 3 15.35 -4.62 -0.95
C ALA A 3 15.05 -6.12 -0.74
N GLY A 4 14.08 -6.46 0.08
CA GLY A 4 13.74 -7.83 0.39
C GLY A 4 13.08 -8.62 -0.73
N SER A 5 12.42 -7.99 -1.67
CA SER A 5 11.84 -8.69 -2.82
C SER A 5 12.77 -8.73 -4.03
N TRP A 6 13.77 -7.84 -4.09
CA TRP A 6 14.71 -7.65 -5.20
C TRP A 6 14.04 -7.46 -6.58
N ILE A 7 12.74 -7.39 -6.59
CA ILE A 7 11.94 -7.10 -7.76
C ILE A 7 11.34 -5.72 -7.55
N TYR A 8 12.03 -4.71 -8.05
CA TYR A 8 11.48 -3.37 -8.09
C TYR A 8 10.59 -3.22 -9.32
N ILE A 9 9.31 -3.04 -9.07
CA ILE A 9 8.29 -2.87 -10.12
C ILE A 9 7.83 -1.41 -10.23
N GLY A 10 8.57 -0.49 -9.68
CA GLY A 10 8.20 0.92 -9.61
C GLY A 10 7.09 1.19 -8.58
N THR A 11 6.47 2.35 -8.72
CA THR A 11 5.41 2.81 -7.79
C THR A 11 4.10 2.01 -7.93
N GLN A 12 3.93 1.21 -8.99
CA GLN A 12 2.67 0.47 -9.19
C GLN A 12 2.34 -0.49 -8.04
N GLY A 13 3.37 -1.06 -7.36
CA GLY A 13 3.14 -1.92 -6.21
C GLY A 13 2.47 -1.20 -5.05
N ILE A 14 2.82 0.06 -4.86
CA ILE A 14 2.23 0.92 -3.83
C ILE A 14 0.84 1.39 -4.26
N VAL A 15 0.66 1.76 -5.54
CA VAL A 15 -0.67 2.14 -6.09
C VAL A 15 -1.66 1.02 -5.88
N GLN A 16 -1.27 -0.23 -6.14
CA GLN A 16 -2.14 -1.38 -6.02
C GLN A 16 -2.57 -1.63 -4.56
N GLY A 17 -1.63 -1.66 -3.60
CA GLY A 17 -1.97 -1.84 -2.18
C GLY A 17 -2.81 -0.67 -1.63
N THR A 18 -2.57 0.55 -2.12
CA THR A 18 -3.37 1.72 -1.77
C THR A 18 -4.77 1.65 -2.37
N TYR A 19 -4.88 1.16 -3.61
CA TYR A 19 -6.17 0.90 -4.27
C TYR A 19 -7.01 -0.10 -3.47
N GLU A 20 -6.44 -1.23 -3.02
CA GLU A 20 -7.14 -2.20 -2.16
C GLU A 20 -7.66 -1.53 -0.87
N THR A 21 -6.84 -0.70 -0.22
CA THR A 21 -7.23 0.03 0.97
C THR A 21 -8.41 0.97 0.71
N PHE A 22 -8.36 1.73 -0.38
CA PHE A 22 -9.41 2.69 -0.71
C PHE A 22 -10.71 2.04 -1.20
N ILE A 23 -10.62 0.93 -1.93
CA ILE A 23 -11.80 0.14 -2.31
C ILE A 23 -12.46 -0.46 -1.06
N GLU A 24 -11.67 -0.99 -0.12
CA GLU A 24 -12.22 -1.55 1.11
C GLU A 24 -12.86 -0.46 1.99
N ALA A 25 -12.25 0.73 2.08
CA ALA A 25 -12.88 1.88 2.72
C ALA A 25 -14.18 2.28 2.01
N GLY A 26 -14.21 2.25 0.68
CA GLY A 26 -15.41 2.48 -0.13
C GLY A 26 -16.53 1.49 0.17
N ARG A 27 -16.19 0.19 0.27
CA ARG A 27 -17.16 -0.88 0.61
C ARG A 27 -17.75 -0.69 1.99
N ARG A 28 -16.91 -0.42 2.99
CA ARG A 28 -17.35 -0.33 4.39
C ARG A 28 -18.17 0.92 4.70
N HIS A 29 -17.78 2.05 4.14
CA HIS A 29 -18.34 3.33 4.56
C HIS A 29 -19.27 3.97 3.52
N PHE A 30 -19.17 3.60 2.24
CA PHE A 30 -19.87 4.27 1.15
C PHE A 30 -20.64 3.35 0.20
N GLY A 31 -20.79 2.08 0.56
CA GLY A 31 -21.60 1.12 -0.19
C GLY A 31 -20.99 0.62 -1.50
N GLY A 32 -19.67 0.71 -1.65
CA GLY A 32 -18.98 0.11 -2.80
C GLY A 32 -17.63 0.76 -3.14
N ASN A 33 -17.64 1.95 -3.70
CA ASN A 33 -16.44 2.68 -4.11
C ASN A 33 -16.47 4.13 -3.61
N LEU A 34 -15.49 4.94 -4.01
CA LEU A 34 -15.37 6.34 -3.59
C LEU A 34 -15.94 7.35 -4.60
N LYS A 35 -16.85 6.93 -5.47
CA LYS A 35 -17.50 7.85 -6.42
C LYS A 35 -18.25 8.96 -5.68
N ASN A 36 -18.11 10.21 -6.16
CA ASN A 36 -18.64 11.42 -5.53
C ASN A 36 -18.09 11.69 -4.12
N ARG A 37 -16.91 11.17 -3.78
CA ARG A 37 -16.24 11.40 -2.50
C ARG A 37 -14.97 12.21 -2.69
N LEU A 38 -14.70 13.11 -1.74
CA LEU A 38 -13.44 13.83 -1.65
C LEU A 38 -12.50 13.07 -0.72
N LEU A 39 -11.39 12.61 -1.29
CA LEU A 39 -10.27 12.04 -0.56
C LEU A 39 -9.17 13.10 -0.44
N VAL A 40 -8.70 13.35 0.79
CA VAL A 40 -7.59 14.26 1.05
C VAL A 40 -6.41 13.49 1.64
N THR A 41 -5.23 13.76 1.12
CA THR A 41 -3.97 13.15 1.59
C THR A 41 -2.81 14.12 1.46
N ALA A 42 -1.70 13.83 2.14
CA ALA A 42 -0.48 14.61 2.01
C ALA A 42 0.77 13.74 1.88
N GLY A 43 1.84 14.36 1.34
CA GLY A 43 3.09 13.69 1.08
C GLY A 43 3.08 12.92 -0.23
N LEU A 44 3.49 13.57 -1.33
CA LEU A 44 3.52 12.99 -2.68
C LEU A 44 4.91 12.47 -3.05
N GLY A 45 5.64 11.99 -2.05
CA GLY A 45 6.96 11.38 -2.19
C GLY A 45 6.94 9.98 -2.81
N GLY A 46 7.96 9.16 -2.52
CA GLY A 46 8.12 7.81 -3.09
C GLY A 46 6.95 6.89 -2.80
N MET A 47 6.41 6.94 -1.59
CA MET A 47 5.25 6.13 -1.16
C MET A 47 3.94 6.89 -1.42
N GLY A 48 3.79 8.08 -0.85
CA GLY A 48 2.54 8.85 -0.90
C GLY A 48 2.15 9.34 -2.29
N GLY A 49 3.13 9.47 -3.20
CA GLY A 49 2.84 9.81 -4.60
C GLY A 49 1.97 8.79 -5.35
N ALA A 50 1.76 7.61 -4.77
CA ALA A 50 0.83 6.61 -5.28
C ALA A 50 -0.64 6.91 -4.93
N GLN A 51 -0.88 7.64 -3.85
CA GLN A 51 -2.22 7.85 -3.31
C GLN A 51 -3.18 8.59 -4.24
N PRO A 52 -2.77 9.66 -4.96
CA PRO A 52 -3.67 10.33 -5.89
C PRO A 52 -4.22 9.39 -6.96
N LEU A 53 -3.35 8.62 -7.61
CA LEU A 53 -3.76 7.69 -8.66
C LEU A 53 -4.63 6.54 -8.10
N ALA A 54 -4.27 6.00 -6.95
CA ALA A 54 -5.06 4.96 -6.29
C ALA A 54 -6.47 5.45 -5.91
N GLY A 55 -6.58 6.69 -5.43
CA GLY A 55 -7.86 7.34 -5.15
C GLY A 55 -8.72 7.53 -6.40
N VAL A 56 -8.09 7.96 -7.50
CA VAL A 56 -8.75 8.07 -8.81
C VAL A 56 -9.24 6.69 -9.30
N PHE A 57 -8.44 5.64 -9.18
CA PHE A 57 -8.87 4.28 -9.53
C PHE A 57 -10.02 3.77 -8.65
N ALA A 58 -10.07 4.18 -7.39
CA ALA A 58 -11.19 3.90 -6.50
C ALA A 58 -12.44 4.77 -6.76
N GLY A 59 -12.37 5.71 -7.71
CA GLY A 59 -13.48 6.58 -8.11
C GLY A 59 -13.56 7.94 -7.40
N ALA A 60 -12.58 8.27 -6.53
CA ALA A 60 -12.56 9.51 -5.76
C ALA A 60 -12.15 10.73 -6.59
N THR A 61 -12.64 11.90 -6.18
CA THR A 61 -11.93 13.17 -6.39
C THR A 61 -10.87 13.29 -5.31
N VAL A 62 -9.62 13.60 -5.67
CA VAL A 62 -8.50 13.60 -4.72
C VAL A 62 -7.88 15.00 -4.62
N LEU A 63 -7.65 15.46 -3.39
CA LEU A 63 -6.76 16.59 -3.08
C LEU A 63 -5.47 16.04 -2.45
N GLY A 64 -4.35 16.15 -3.15
CA GLY A 64 -3.04 15.76 -2.68
C GLY A 64 -2.18 16.98 -2.33
N VAL A 65 -1.69 17.07 -1.10
CA VAL A 65 -0.87 18.19 -0.63
C VAL A 65 0.59 17.79 -0.48
N ASP A 66 1.50 18.58 -1.01
CA ASP A 66 2.95 18.41 -0.79
C ASP A 66 3.65 19.77 -0.67
N VAL A 67 4.70 19.84 0.11
CA VAL A 67 5.52 21.05 0.29
C VAL A 67 6.46 21.31 -0.86
N ASP A 68 6.63 20.37 -1.78
CA ASP A 68 7.63 20.38 -2.85
C ASP A 68 6.93 20.30 -4.23
N ARG A 69 6.89 21.42 -4.90
CA ARG A 69 6.28 21.53 -6.23
C ARG A 69 6.99 20.68 -7.29
N GLU A 70 8.31 20.53 -7.22
CA GLU A 70 9.05 19.68 -8.16
C GLU A 70 8.67 18.20 -7.99
N ARG A 71 8.44 17.78 -6.76
CA ARG A 71 7.96 16.45 -6.44
C ARG A 71 6.57 16.22 -7.05
N MET A 72 5.65 17.18 -6.92
CA MET A 72 4.35 17.11 -7.57
C MET A 72 4.46 17.07 -9.10
N GLN A 73 5.35 17.87 -9.69
CA GLN A 73 5.59 17.85 -11.14
C GLN A 73 6.03 16.46 -11.62
N LYS A 74 6.91 15.77 -10.87
CA LYS A 74 7.30 14.39 -11.18
C LYS A 74 6.09 13.43 -11.14
N ARG A 75 5.06 13.72 -10.34
CA ARG A 75 3.81 12.93 -10.33
C ARG A 75 2.92 13.23 -11.54
N ILE A 76 2.88 14.47 -12.00
CA ILE A 76 2.26 14.84 -13.30
C ILE A 76 2.94 14.08 -14.44
N ASP A 77 4.27 14.17 -14.53
CA ASP A 77 5.06 13.56 -15.61
C ASP A 77 4.90 12.04 -15.66
N SER A 78 4.76 11.40 -14.50
CA SER A 78 4.53 9.96 -14.36
C SER A 78 3.06 9.56 -14.39
N LYS A 79 2.12 10.50 -14.58
CA LYS A 79 0.66 10.29 -14.61
C LYS A 79 0.05 9.77 -13.30
N TYR A 80 0.69 10.04 -12.18
CA TYR A 80 0.19 9.70 -10.83
C TYR A 80 -0.62 10.83 -10.20
N LEU A 81 -0.49 12.04 -10.73
CA LEU A 81 -1.29 13.22 -10.39
C LEU A 81 -1.80 13.82 -11.69
N ASP A 82 -3.05 14.29 -11.74
CA ASP A 82 -3.66 14.76 -12.96
C ASP A 82 -3.40 16.24 -13.21
N GLU A 83 -3.47 17.08 -12.16
CA GLU A 83 -3.22 18.53 -12.27
C GLU A 83 -2.69 19.14 -10.97
N ILE A 84 -2.13 20.35 -11.03
CA ILE A 84 -1.67 21.13 -9.88
C ILE A 84 -2.45 22.45 -9.85
N ALA A 85 -3.06 22.78 -8.71
CA ALA A 85 -3.69 24.07 -8.50
C ALA A 85 -2.65 25.13 -8.12
N PRO A 86 -2.83 26.40 -8.54
CA PRO A 86 -1.91 27.48 -8.20
C PRO A 86 -2.00 27.91 -6.72
N ASP A 87 -3.16 27.75 -6.09
CA ASP A 87 -3.46 28.15 -4.72
C ASP A 87 -4.60 27.33 -4.13
N LEU A 88 -4.83 27.52 -2.83
CA LEU A 88 -5.85 26.80 -2.07
C LEU A 88 -7.28 27.09 -2.56
N ASP A 89 -7.60 28.32 -2.90
CA ASP A 89 -8.95 28.69 -3.34
C ASP A 89 -9.29 28.00 -4.65
N THR A 90 -8.38 28.04 -5.61
CA THR A 90 -8.52 27.33 -6.89
C THR A 90 -8.59 25.81 -6.70
N ALA A 91 -7.79 25.24 -5.78
CA ALA A 91 -7.82 23.81 -5.48
C ALA A 91 -9.22 23.40 -4.95
N LEU A 92 -9.75 24.16 -4.00
CA LEU A 92 -11.07 23.88 -3.42
C LEU A 92 -12.20 24.02 -4.40
N GLU A 93 -12.17 25.05 -5.25
CA GLU A 93 -13.16 25.22 -6.32
C GLU A 93 -13.17 24.02 -7.27
N ARG A 94 -11.99 23.57 -7.72
CA ARG A 94 -11.85 22.43 -8.63
C ARG A 94 -12.33 21.13 -8.00
N VAL A 95 -11.86 20.79 -6.80
CA VAL A 95 -12.29 19.54 -6.17
C VAL A 95 -13.78 19.53 -5.84
N ALA A 96 -14.36 20.65 -5.46
CA ALA A 96 -15.81 20.76 -5.24
C ALA A 96 -16.60 20.53 -6.53
N GLN A 97 -16.15 21.13 -7.64
CA GLN A 97 -16.76 20.92 -8.96
C GLN A 97 -16.64 19.46 -9.39
N TYR A 98 -15.43 18.85 -9.33
CA TYR A 98 -15.19 17.47 -9.75
C TYR A 98 -15.97 16.45 -8.91
N LYS A 99 -16.01 16.66 -7.58
CA LYS A 99 -16.84 15.84 -6.68
C LYS A 99 -18.32 15.89 -7.10
N LYS A 100 -18.86 17.09 -7.36
CA LYS A 100 -20.26 17.29 -7.81
C LYS A 100 -20.53 16.62 -9.15
N GLU A 101 -19.58 16.66 -10.08
CA GLU A 101 -19.67 16.03 -11.40
C GLU A 101 -19.40 14.52 -11.36
N GLY A 102 -18.98 13.97 -10.24
CA GLY A 102 -18.60 12.57 -10.08
C GLY A 102 -17.36 12.17 -10.86
N LYS A 103 -16.46 13.13 -11.08
CA LYS A 103 -15.19 12.90 -11.77
C LYS A 103 -14.13 12.36 -10.82
N ALA A 104 -13.57 11.22 -11.15
CA ALA A 104 -12.38 10.69 -10.52
C ALA A 104 -11.14 11.38 -11.12
N ILE A 105 -10.62 12.35 -10.40
CA ILE A 105 -9.47 13.17 -10.82
C ILE A 105 -8.70 13.66 -9.59
N SER A 106 -7.40 13.85 -9.71
CA SER A 106 -6.53 14.27 -8.62
C SER A 106 -5.97 15.68 -8.86
N VAL A 107 -6.07 16.50 -7.82
CA VAL A 107 -5.58 17.90 -7.78
C VAL A 107 -4.47 17.99 -6.74
N GLY A 108 -3.29 18.42 -7.15
CA GLY A 108 -2.16 18.72 -6.27
C GLY A 108 -2.23 20.16 -5.76
N LEU A 109 -1.87 20.36 -4.51
CA LEU A 109 -1.73 21.68 -3.89
C LEU A 109 -0.37 21.78 -3.19
N GLU A 110 0.40 22.81 -3.51
CA GLU A 110 1.63 23.10 -2.78
C GLU A 110 1.31 23.71 -1.42
N GLY A 111 1.83 23.07 -0.36
CA GLY A 111 1.62 23.55 1.01
C GLY A 111 2.01 22.54 2.08
N ASN A 112 2.05 23.02 3.32
CA ASN A 112 2.30 22.17 4.48
C ASN A 112 0.97 21.71 5.08
N MET A 113 0.79 20.41 5.22
CA MET A 113 -0.48 19.85 5.68
C MET A 113 -0.82 20.25 7.13
N ALA A 114 0.19 20.52 7.95
CA ALA A 114 -0.04 21.07 9.30
C ALA A 114 -0.62 22.49 9.29
N GLU A 115 -0.58 23.20 8.16
CA GLU A 115 -1.19 24.52 7.97
C GLU A 115 -2.48 24.41 7.16
N ILE A 116 -2.45 23.60 6.07
CA ILE A 116 -3.59 23.44 5.16
C ILE A 116 -4.78 22.78 5.85
N LEU A 117 -4.57 21.69 6.59
CA LEU A 117 -5.69 20.94 7.18
C LEU A 117 -6.47 21.73 8.24
N PRO A 118 -5.82 22.48 9.16
CA PRO A 118 -6.51 23.42 10.04
C PRO A 118 -7.27 24.53 9.29
N GLU A 119 -6.73 25.05 8.19
CA GLU A 119 -7.41 26.06 7.38
C GLU A 119 -8.65 25.49 6.67
N LEU A 120 -8.58 24.23 6.17
CA LEU A 120 -9.76 23.53 5.63
C LEU A 120 -10.85 23.36 6.71
N LEU A 121 -10.48 23.01 7.94
CA LEU A 121 -11.40 22.92 9.07
C LEU A 121 -12.09 24.26 9.36
N LYS A 122 -11.33 25.35 9.40
CA LYS A 122 -11.81 26.70 9.63
C LYS A 122 -12.78 27.16 8.53
N ARG A 123 -12.52 26.79 7.28
CA ARG A 123 -13.38 27.07 6.13
C ARG A 123 -14.61 26.16 6.04
N GLY A 124 -14.72 25.16 6.89
CA GLY A 124 -15.84 24.21 6.89
C GLY A 124 -15.87 23.29 5.68
N VAL A 125 -14.70 23.00 5.08
CA VAL A 125 -14.59 22.08 3.94
C VAL A 125 -14.94 20.66 4.39
N GLU A 126 -15.88 20.02 3.72
CA GLU A 126 -16.27 18.64 3.99
C GLU A 126 -15.33 17.66 3.26
N ILE A 127 -14.67 16.80 4.06
CA ILE A 127 -13.81 15.72 3.59
C ILE A 127 -14.52 14.40 3.88
N ASP A 128 -14.62 13.52 2.86
CA ASP A 128 -15.21 12.19 3.04
C ASP A 128 -14.17 11.17 3.55
N VAL A 129 -12.96 11.19 2.99
CA VAL A 129 -11.85 10.31 3.37
C VAL A 129 -10.59 11.14 3.60
N LEU A 130 -9.94 10.93 4.73
CA LEU A 130 -8.73 11.65 5.11
C LEU A 130 -7.64 10.67 5.54
N THR A 131 -6.47 10.78 4.93
CA THR A 131 -5.29 10.01 5.30
C THR A 131 -4.02 10.82 5.11
N ASP A 132 -2.86 10.24 5.46
CA ASP A 132 -1.56 10.90 5.35
C ASP A 132 -0.44 9.92 4.99
N GLN A 133 0.46 10.37 4.14
CA GLN A 133 1.67 9.64 3.76
C GLN A 133 2.90 10.56 3.70
N THR A 134 2.92 11.62 4.48
CA THR A 134 4.12 12.42 4.70
C THR A 134 5.25 11.55 5.27
N SER A 135 6.50 11.95 5.09
CA SER A 135 7.65 11.18 5.60
C SER A 135 7.87 11.42 7.11
N ALA A 136 6.80 11.26 7.89
CA ALA A 136 6.77 11.55 9.32
C ALA A 136 7.66 10.62 10.17
N HIS A 137 8.04 9.44 9.64
CA HIS A 137 8.95 8.50 10.30
C HIS A 137 10.38 9.05 10.49
N ASP A 138 10.75 10.08 9.75
CA ASP A 138 12.02 10.78 9.90
C ASP A 138 11.78 12.26 10.18
N PRO A 139 11.74 12.68 11.45
CA PRO A 139 11.45 14.05 11.82
C PRO A 139 12.57 15.03 11.45
N LEU A 140 13.77 14.54 11.12
CA LEU A 140 14.90 15.39 10.71
C LEU A 140 14.96 15.62 9.20
N ARG A 141 14.75 14.54 8.38
CA ARG A 141 14.94 14.62 6.93
C ARG A 141 13.67 14.42 6.12
N GLY A 142 12.61 13.96 6.75
CA GLY A 142 11.37 13.58 6.08
C GLY A 142 10.25 14.62 6.17
N TYR A 143 10.00 15.17 7.35
CA TYR A 143 8.90 16.10 7.59
C TYR A 143 9.41 17.56 7.65
N ILE A 144 8.74 18.47 6.95
CA ILE A 144 9.08 19.89 6.95
C ILE A 144 8.26 20.61 8.03
N PRO A 145 8.90 21.34 8.97
CA PRO A 145 8.18 22.11 9.96
C PRO A 145 7.27 23.19 9.36
N ALA A 146 6.08 23.35 9.90
CA ALA A 146 5.16 24.42 9.50
C ALA A 146 5.81 25.81 9.69
N GLY A 147 5.42 26.77 8.85
CA GLY A 147 5.97 28.12 8.86
C GLY A 147 7.36 28.26 8.21
N HIS A 148 7.89 27.21 7.59
CA HIS A 148 9.19 27.23 6.93
C HIS A 148 9.07 26.89 5.46
N THR A 149 9.79 27.64 4.59
CA THR A 149 10.05 27.22 3.22
C THR A 149 11.06 26.05 3.23
N LEU A 150 11.18 25.33 2.10
CA LEU A 150 12.16 24.25 1.98
C LEU A 150 13.59 24.74 2.26
N GLU A 151 13.96 25.93 1.74
CA GLU A 151 15.26 26.52 1.95
C GLU A 151 15.49 26.90 3.43
N GLN A 152 14.50 27.50 4.10
CA GLN A 152 14.57 27.80 5.54
C GLN A 152 14.67 26.54 6.39
N ALA A 153 13.93 25.50 6.01
CA ALA A 153 13.96 24.20 6.67
C ALA A 153 15.34 23.53 6.52
N ASP A 154 15.92 23.55 5.32
CA ASP A 154 17.26 23.00 5.07
C ASP A 154 18.33 23.73 5.90
N LYS A 155 18.29 25.06 5.93
CA LYS A 155 19.19 25.87 6.74
C LYS A 155 19.07 25.55 8.23
N LEU A 156 17.83 25.50 8.75
CA LEU A 156 17.58 25.17 10.16
C LEU A 156 18.08 23.76 10.51
N ARG A 157 17.88 22.81 9.61
CA ARG A 157 18.35 21.42 9.79
C ARG A 157 19.86 21.33 9.97
N ASP A 158 20.62 22.12 9.18
CA ASP A 158 22.06 22.13 9.22
C ASP A 158 22.60 22.90 10.45
N GLU A 159 21.94 24.00 10.84
CA GLU A 159 22.37 24.87 11.94
C GLU A 159 21.95 24.35 13.33
N ASP A 160 20.73 23.79 13.45
CA ASP A 160 20.14 23.35 14.73
C ASP A 160 19.20 22.13 14.50
N PRO A 161 19.77 20.93 14.32
CA PRO A 161 18.98 19.74 14.07
C PRO A 161 18.03 19.34 15.20
N GLU A 162 18.36 19.66 16.46
CA GLU A 162 17.51 19.35 17.59
C GLU A 162 16.24 20.21 17.58
N LYS A 163 16.41 21.50 17.34
CA LYS A 163 15.29 22.44 17.17
C LYS A 163 14.44 22.07 15.96
N TYR A 164 15.08 21.65 14.85
CA TYR A 164 14.35 21.19 13.67
C TYR A 164 13.44 20.01 14.01
N ILE A 165 13.97 18.98 14.69
CA ILE A 165 13.20 17.79 15.10
C ILE A 165 12.02 18.20 15.99
N GLN A 166 12.24 19.08 16.95
CA GLN A 166 11.19 19.55 17.84
C GLN A 166 10.06 20.25 17.06
N LEU A 167 10.38 21.18 16.16
CA LEU A 167 9.40 21.90 15.35
C LEU A 167 8.66 20.97 14.38
N SER A 168 9.36 19.97 13.82
CA SER A 168 8.74 18.95 12.98
C SER A 168 7.69 18.14 13.76
N LYS A 169 8.02 17.68 14.96
CA LYS A 169 7.09 16.93 15.82
C LYS A 169 5.90 17.78 16.27
N GLU A 170 6.11 19.05 16.59
CA GLU A 170 5.03 19.99 16.92
C GLU A 170 4.08 20.22 15.73
N SER A 171 4.64 20.29 14.52
CA SER A 171 3.85 20.39 13.28
C SER A 171 3.06 19.10 13.03
N MET A 172 3.68 17.92 13.23
CA MET A 172 2.97 16.64 13.16
C MET A 172 1.83 16.55 14.19
N ARG A 173 2.04 17.05 15.40
CA ARG A 173 0.98 17.15 16.41
C ARG A 173 -0.20 17.99 15.91
N THR A 174 0.06 19.16 15.32
CA THR A 174 -0.99 20.03 14.76
C THR A 174 -1.72 19.32 13.62
N HIS A 175 -1.00 18.64 12.76
CA HIS A 175 -1.56 17.86 11.65
C HIS A 175 -2.48 16.75 12.18
N VAL A 176 -2.01 15.92 13.10
CA VAL A 176 -2.79 14.81 13.68
C VAL A 176 -3.99 15.32 14.47
N GLN A 177 -3.86 16.43 15.19
CA GLN A 177 -5.00 17.06 15.86
C GLN A 177 -6.09 17.45 14.86
N ALA A 178 -5.73 18.05 13.73
CA ALA A 178 -6.70 18.39 12.70
C ALA A 178 -7.33 17.14 12.05
N MET A 179 -6.58 16.04 11.90
CA MET A 179 -7.14 14.75 11.46
C MET A 179 -8.17 14.22 12.46
N LEU A 180 -7.90 14.28 13.77
CA LEU A 180 -8.84 13.89 14.83
C LEU A 180 -10.11 14.75 14.80
N ASP A 181 -9.96 16.05 14.54
CA ASP A 181 -11.10 16.96 14.47
C ASP A 181 -11.98 16.69 13.23
N TYR A 182 -11.39 16.28 12.11
CA TYR A 182 -12.13 15.77 10.94
C TYR A 182 -12.82 14.44 11.22
N GLN A 183 -12.16 13.52 11.92
CA GLN A 183 -12.76 12.26 12.35
C GLN A 183 -14.01 12.50 13.20
N LYS A 184 -13.95 13.43 14.17
CA LYS A 184 -15.11 13.84 14.98
C LYS A 184 -16.25 14.45 14.17
N LYS A 185 -15.93 15.06 13.01
CA LYS A 185 -16.93 15.59 12.06
C LYS A 185 -17.49 14.52 11.12
N GLY A 186 -17.03 13.28 11.23
CA GLY A 186 -17.54 12.15 10.45
C GLY A 186 -16.72 11.79 9.20
N ALA A 187 -15.56 12.41 8.99
CA ALA A 187 -14.64 11.97 7.94
C ALA A 187 -14.08 10.58 8.28
N VAL A 188 -14.04 9.69 7.30
CA VAL A 188 -13.34 8.40 7.40
C VAL A 188 -11.84 8.70 7.43
N THR A 189 -11.25 8.66 8.64
CA THR A 189 -9.87 9.08 8.87
C THR A 189 -9.04 7.89 9.34
N PHE A 190 -7.88 7.69 8.72
CA PHE A 190 -6.94 6.63 9.08
C PHE A 190 -5.49 7.00 8.77
N ASP A 191 -4.57 6.45 9.56
CA ASP A 191 -3.13 6.54 9.32
C ASP A 191 -2.69 5.50 8.29
N TYR A 192 -1.87 5.93 7.33
CA TYR A 192 -1.34 5.03 6.29
C TYR A 192 0.03 4.42 6.66
N GLY A 193 0.36 4.35 7.94
CA GLY A 193 1.55 3.67 8.44
C GLY A 193 2.85 4.43 8.19
N ASN A 194 2.83 5.75 8.41
CA ASN A 194 4.02 6.60 8.29
C ASN A 194 4.60 7.08 9.64
N ASN A 195 4.07 6.56 10.75
CA ASN A 195 4.51 6.84 12.12
C ASN A 195 4.13 8.24 12.66
N ILE A 196 3.29 8.99 11.95
CA ILE A 196 2.91 10.36 12.35
C ILE A 196 2.21 10.39 13.73
N ARG A 197 1.38 9.36 14.04
CA ARG A 197 0.70 9.23 15.34
C ARG A 197 1.70 9.14 16.50
N ALA A 198 2.73 8.29 16.36
CA ALA A 198 3.76 8.13 17.37
C ALA A 198 4.56 9.42 17.58
N MET A 199 4.93 10.11 16.49
CA MET A 199 5.63 11.40 16.58
C MET A 199 4.80 12.48 17.25
N ALA A 200 3.48 12.51 17.01
CA ALA A 200 2.57 13.43 17.69
C ALA A 200 2.42 13.10 19.19
N THR A 201 2.42 11.81 19.53
CA THR A 201 2.37 11.35 20.93
C THR A 201 3.63 11.76 21.71
N ASP A 202 4.81 11.70 21.09
CA ASP A 202 6.08 12.13 21.68
C ASP A 202 6.07 13.60 22.18
N VAL A 203 5.20 14.42 21.60
CA VAL A 203 5.03 15.85 21.98
C VAL A 203 3.68 16.13 22.62
N GLY A 204 3.08 15.14 23.26
CA GLY A 204 1.96 15.26 24.19
C GLY A 204 0.56 15.18 23.57
N LEU A 205 0.37 14.60 22.38
CA LEU A 205 -0.95 14.28 21.85
C LEU A 205 -1.33 12.83 22.22
N GLU A 206 -1.86 12.65 23.44
CA GLU A 206 -2.13 11.32 24.01
C GLU A 206 -3.12 10.49 23.20
N ASN A 207 -4.08 11.12 22.54
CA ASN A 207 -5.13 10.46 21.76
C ASN A 207 -4.82 10.35 20.26
N ALA A 208 -3.57 10.47 19.84
CA ALA A 208 -3.19 10.34 18.43
C ALA A 208 -3.58 8.98 17.81
N PHE A 209 -3.55 7.92 18.62
CA PHE A 209 -3.92 6.56 18.21
C PHE A 209 -5.43 6.28 18.20
N ASP A 210 -6.29 7.26 18.51
CA ASP A 210 -7.74 7.18 18.23
C ASP A 210 -8.01 7.20 16.70
N ILE A 211 -7.04 7.65 15.92
CA ILE A 211 -7.05 7.44 14.47
C ILE A 211 -6.56 6.00 14.21
N PRO A 212 -7.37 5.12 13.59
CA PRO A 212 -6.95 3.76 13.32
C PRO A 212 -5.84 3.69 12.25
N GLY A 213 -5.01 2.66 12.33
CA GLY A 213 -4.11 2.31 11.24
C GLY A 213 -4.88 1.65 10.08
N PHE A 214 -4.45 1.88 8.84
CA PHE A 214 -5.11 1.30 7.66
C PHE A 214 -5.09 -0.23 7.63
N VAL A 215 -4.05 -0.85 8.21
CA VAL A 215 -3.95 -2.32 8.21
C VAL A 215 -4.98 -2.96 9.12
N PRO A 216 -5.07 -2.64 10.43
CA PRO A 216 -6.10 -3.25 11.27
C PRO A 216 -7.51 -2.92 10.78
N GLU A 217 -7.72 -1.75 10.17
CA GLU A 217 -9.04 -1.31 9.75
C GLU A 217 -9.50 -1.95 8.43
N TYR A 218 -8.63 -1.98 7.39
CA TYR A 218 -9.05 -2.38 6.04
C TYR A 218 -8.34 -3.62 5.51
N ILE A 219 -7.08 -3.83 5.87
CA ILE A 219 -6.25 -4.88 5.28
C ILE A 219 -6.30 -6.18 6.08
N ARG A 220 -6.46 -6.12 7.39
CA ARG A 220 -6.51 -7.30 8.25
C ARG A 220 -7.53 -8.35 7.81
N PRO A 221 -8.78 -8.00 7.42
CA PRO A 221 -9.73 -8.98 6.90
C PRO A 221 -9.28 -9.65 5.61
N LEU A 222 -8.53 -8.94 4.76
CA LEU A 222 -7.93 -9.52 3.56
C LEU A 222 -6.80 -10.48 3.93
N PHE A 223 -5.95 -10.10 4.90
CA PHE A 223 -4.90 -10.98 5.42
C PHE A 223 -5.46 -12.26 6.04
N CYS A 224 -6.62 -12.21 6.68
CA CYS A 224 -7.33 -13.39 7.19
C CYS A 224 -7.74 -14.37 6.09
N LYS A 225 -7.83 -13.93 4.84
CA LYS A 225 -8.09 -14.79 3.66
C LYS A 225 -6.81 -15.30 3.00
N GLY A 226 -5.64 -15.01 3.58
CA GLY A 226 -4.36 -15.22 2.91
C GLY A 226 -4.23 -14.35 1.66
N SER A 227 -5.02 -13.28 1.55
CA SER A 227 -4.95 -12.33 0.45
C SER A 227 -3.75 -11.40 0.63
N GLY A 228 -3.05 -11.14 -0.45
CA GLY A 228 -1.92 -10.24 -0.44
C GLY A 228 -1.26 -10.11 -1.81
N PRO A 229 -0.18 -9.32 -1.88
CA PRO A 229 0.45 -8.96 -3.13
C PRO A 229 1.02 -10.18 -3.87
N PHE A 230 0.70 -10.26 -5.14
CA PHE A 230 1.23 -11.23 -6.10
C PHE A 230 1.83 -10.46 -7.28
N ARG A 231 3.13 -10.58 -7.46
CA ARG A 231 3.91 -9.82 -8.45
C ARG A 231 4.50 -10.74 -9.50
N TRP A 232 4.54 -10.26 -10.75
CA TRP A 232 5.28 -10.97 -11.79
C TRP A 232 5.97 -10.02 -12.76
N VAL A 233 7.05 -10.50 -13.35
CA VAL A 233 7.93 -9.76 -14.26
C VAL A 233 8.18 -10.60 -15.50
N ALA A 234 8.01 -10.00 -16.68
CA ALA A 234 8.32 -10.64 -17.97
C ALA A 234 9.81 -10.46 -18.31
N LEU A 235 10.57 -11.56 -18.31
CA LEU A 235 11.99 -11.54 -18.65
C LEU A 235 12.26 -11.29 -20.14
N SER A 236 11.22 -11.33 -20.98
CA SER A 236 11.32 -10.94 -22.39
C SER A 236 11.61 -9.46 -22.60
N GLY A 237 11.31 -8.61 -21.61
CA GLY A 237 11.31 -7.16 -21.78
C GLY A 237 10.17 -6.63 -22.64
N ASP A 238 9.25 -7.50 -23.11
CA ASP A 238 8.13 -7.12 -23.95
C ASP A 238 6.85 -6.90 -23.11
N PRO A 239 6.27 -5.69 -23.09
CA PRO A 239 5.01 -5.38 -22.42
C PRO A 239 3.85 -6.32 -22.80
N GLU A 240 3.83 -6.85 -24.04
CA GLU A 240 2.78 -7.74 -24.50
C GLU A 240 2.69 -9.03 -23.68
N ASP A 241 3.79 -9.53 -23.12
CA ASP A 241 3.75 -10.70 -22.25
C ASP A 241 3.00 -10.39 -20.93
N ILE A 242 3.12 -9.17 -20.40
CA ILE A 242 2.32 -8.74 -19.25
C ILE A 242 0.84 -8.60 -19.64
N PHE A 243 0.53 -8.00 -20.78
CA PHE A 243 -0.86 -7.83 -21.21
C PHE A 243 -1.56 -9.17 -21.48
N LYS A 244 -0.84 -10.18 -22.00
CA LYS A 244 -1.36 -11.55 -22.12
C LYS A 244 -1.63 -12.19 -20.76
N THR A 245 -0.74 -12.00 -19.79
CA THR A 245 -0.95 -12.52 -18.42
C THR A 245 -2.10 -11.81 -17.72
N ASP A 246 -2.29 -10.49 -17.91
CA ASP A 246 -3.44 -9.74 -17.42
C ASP A 246 -4.77 -10.35 -17.93
N GLU A 247 -4.87 -10.60 -19.24
CA GLU A 247 -6.07 -11.21 -19.85
C GLU A 247 -6.28 -12.68 -19.40
N ALA A 248 -5.20 -13.41 -19.18
CA ALA A 248 -5.27 -14.77 -18.66
C ALA A 248 -5.81 -14.79 -17.22
N LEU A 249 -5.38 -13.87 -16.37
CA LEU A 249 -5.90 -13.72 -15.00
C LEU A 249 -7.39 -13.35 -14.97
N LYS A 250 -7.85 -12.45 -15.85
CA LYS A 250 -9.28 -12.13 -15.96
C LYS A 250 -10.13 -13.34 -16.33
N LYS A 251 -9.61 -14.21 -17.21
CA LYS A 251 -10.28 -15.46 -17.58
C LYS A 251 -10.25 -16.50 -16.45
N LEU A 252 -9.16 -16.53 -15.68
CA LEU A 252 -9.00 -17.46 -14.56
C LEU A 252 -9.92 -17.11 -13.39
N PHE A 253 -10.18 -15.80 -13.16
CA PHE A 253 -10.99 -15.28 -12.05
C PHE A 253 -12.12 -14.37 -12.59
N PRO A 254 -13.10 -14.87 -13.32
CA PRO A 254 -14.12 -14.06 -14.00
C PRO A 254 -15.05 -13.31 -13.02
N GLU A 255 -15.16 -13.79 -11.78
CA GLU A 255 -15.98 -13.20 -10.71
C GLU A 255 -15.31 -11.98 -10.05
N LYS A 256 -13.98 -11.85 -10.10
CA LYS A 256 -13.22 -10.80 -9.41
C LYS A 256 -13.24 -9.47 -10.18
N LYS A 257 -14.36 -8.74 -10.12
CA LYS A 257 -14.55 -7.49 -10.87
C LYS A 257 -13.55 -6.39 -10.50
N ASP A 258 -13.16 -6.27 -9.23
CA ASP A 258 -12.18 -5.27 -8.81
C ASP A 258 -10.76 -5.60 -9.32
N LEU A 259 -10.41 -6.90 -9.39
CA LEU A 259 -9.18 -7.33 -10.06
C LEU A 259 -9.20 -6.95 -11.55
N HIS A 260 -10.31 -7.18 -12.26
CA HIS A 260 -10.44 -6.78 -13.66
C HIS A 260 -10.27 -5.28 -13.83
N HIS A 261 -10.98 -4.48 -13.01
CA HIS A 261 -10.86 -3.03 -13.04
C HIS A 261 -9.43 -2.55 -12.76
N TRP A 262 -8.76 -3.13 -11.76
CA TRP A 262 -7.37 -2.83 -11.48
C TRP A 262 -6.45 -3.11 -12.68
N LEU A 263 -6.56 -4.28 -13.31
CA LEU A 263 -5.73 -4.68 -14.45
C LEU A 263 -5.95 -3.76 -15.65
N ASP A 264 -7.20 -3.34 -15.91
CA ASP A 264 -7.54 -2.39 -16.97
C ASP A 264 -6.95 -1.00 -16.70
N CYS A 265 -7.12 -0.47 -15.51
CA CYS A 265 -6.53 0.80 -15.08
C CYS A 265 -5.00 0.76 -15.14
N ALA A 266 -4.40 -0.33 -14.69
CA ALA A 266 -2.95 -0.49 -14.70
C ALA A 266 -2.38 -0.54 -16.13
N ARG A 267 -3.07 -1.22 -17.05
CA ARG A 267 -2.70 -1.24 -18.47
C ARG A 267 -2.72 0.15 -19.10
N GLU A 268 -3.70 0.97 -18.74
CA GLU A 268 -3.90 2.30 -19.31
C GLU A 268 -2.96 3.35 -18.72
N ARG A 269 -2.76 3.34 -17.40
CA ARG A 269 -2.16 4.47 -16.67
C ARG A 269 -0.74 4.19 -16.15
N ILE A 270 -0.34 2.93 -15.95
CA ILE A 270 0.94 2.60 -15.33
C ILE A 270 2.01 2.32 -16.38
N ALA A 271 3.01 3.20 -16.44
CA ALA A 271 4.21 2.97 -17.23
C ALA A 271 5.19 2.05 -16.47
N PHE A 272 5.84 1.13 -17.19
CA PHE A 272 6.86 0.27 -16.62
C PHE A 272 8.15 1.06 -16.33
N GLN A 273 8.71 0.86 -15.13
CA GLN A 273 9.94 1.53 -14.68
C GLN A 273 11.15 0.58 -14.69
N GLY A 274 11.22 -0.28 -15.66
CA GLY A 274 12.23 -1.33 -15.81
C GLY A 274 11.67 -2.43 -16.71
N LEU A 275 11.94 -3.70 -16.38
CA LEU A 275 11.27 -4.81 -17.05
C LEU A 275 9.75 -4.70 -16.86
N PRO A 276 8.97 -5.07 -17.89
CA PRO A 276 7.53 -5.10 -17.76
C PRO A 276 7.11 -5.99 -16.59
N ALA A 277 6.27 -5.44 -15.73
CA ALA A 277 5.85 -6.08 -14.49
C ALA A 277 4.40 -5.75 -14.15
N ARG A 278 3.78 -6.62 -13.36
CA ARG A 278 2.45 -6.39 -12.81
C ARG A 278 2.37 -6.87 -11.37
N ILE A 279 1.41 -6.35 -10.65
CA ILE A 279 0.99 -6.79 -9.33
C ILE A 279 -0.53 -6.85 -9.27
N CYS A 280 -1.06 -7.78 -8.52
CA CYS A 280 -2.44 -7.78 -8.04
C CYS A 280 -2.49 -8.45 -6.65
N TRP A 281 -3.64 -8.44 -6.00
CA TRP A 281 -3.84 -9.21 -4.78
C TRP A 281 -4.61 -10.48 -5.09
N LEU A 282 -4.07 -11.61 -4.60
CA LEU A 282 -4.66 -12.93 -4.71
C LEU A 282 -4.69 -13.61 -3.34
N GLU A 283 -5.74 -14.39 -3.12
CA GLU A 283 -5.99 -15.10 -1.88
C GLU A 283 -5.27 -16.45 -1.83
N PHE A 284 -5.35 -17.12 -0.68
CA PHE A 284 -4.91 -18.51 -0.53
C PHE A 284 -5.58 -19.42 -1.58
N GLY A 285 -4.78 -20.25 -2.24
CA GLY A 285 -5.21 -21.15 -3.32
C GLY A 285 -5.36 -20.49 -4.72
N GLU A 286 -5.29 -19.16 -4.82
CA GLU A 286 -5.37 -18.45 -6.10
C GLU A 286 -4.00 -18.20 -6.72
N ARG A 287 -2.99 -17.87 -5.87
CA ARG A 287 -1.62 -17.62 -6.34
C ARG A 287 -1.02 -18.84 -7.04
N GLU A 288 -1.27 -20.04 -6.51
CA GLU A 288 -0.86 -21.29 -7.13
C GLU A 288 -1.45 -21.46 -8.53
N LYS A 289 -2.78 -21.26 -8.65
CA LYS A 289 -3.47 -21.35 -9.96
C LYS A 289 -2.87 -20.38 -10.98
N ALA A 290 -2.65 -19.13 -10.57
CA ALA A 290 -2.05 -18.11 -11.42
C ALA A 290 -0.62 -18.47 -11.84
N GLY A 291 0.22 -18.90 -10.89
CA GLY A 291 1.61 -19.28 -11.16
C GLY A 291 1.74 -20.49 -12.07
N LEU A 292 0.91 -21.51 -11.88
CA LEU A 292 0.86 -22.69 -12.75
C LEU A 292 0.37 -22.34 -14.16
N MET A 293 -0.62 -21.46 -14.28
CA MET A 293 -1.10 -20.95 -15.56
C MET A 293 0.03 -20.22 -16.31
N PHE A 294 0.75 -19.32 -15.65
CA PHE A 294 1.88 -18.64 -16.28
C PHE A 294 2.98 -19.60 -16.72
N ASN A 295 3.27 -20.63 -15.91
CA ASN A 295 4.24 -21.65 -16.28
C ASN A 295 3.80 -22.44 -17.53
N GLU A 296 2.53 -22.76 -17.66
CA GLU A 296 1.99 -23.44 -18.85
C GLU A 296 2.00 -22.52 -20.09
N MET A 297 1.70 -21.22 -19.93
CA MET A 297 1.80 -20.25 -21.02
C MET A 297 3.24 -20.12 -21.56
N VAL A 298 4.25 -20.17 -20.67
CA VAL A 298 5.67 -20.22 -21.07
C VAL A 298 5.98 -21.50 -21.82
N LYS A 299 5.56 -22.66 -21.29
CA LYS A 299 5.77 -23.98 -21.92
C LYS A 299 5.18 -24.07 -23.31
N ASN A 300 4.00 -23.51 -23.53
CA ASN A 300 3.28 -23.50 -24.78
C ASN A 300 3.79 -22.46 -25.80
N GLY A 301 4.74 -21.60 -25.40
CA GLY A 301 5.26 -20.53 -26.25
C GLY A 301 4.30 -19.35 -26.44
N GLU A 302 3.28 -19.22 -25.60
CA GLU A 302 2.37 -18.07 -25.58
C GLU A 302 3.08 -16.81 -25.05
N LEU A 303 4.03 -17.01 -24.12
CA LEU A 303 4.93 -15.97 -23.60
C LEU A 303 6.33 -16.18 -24.19
N LYS A 304 7.03 -15.09 -24.46
CA LYS A 304 8.31 -15.08 -25.18
C LYS A 304 9.50 -15.52 -24.33
N ALA A 305 9.37 -15.43 -22.99
CA ALA A 305 10.43 -15.78 -22.05
C ALA A 305 9.82 -16.17 -20.69
N PRO A 306 10.62 -16.72 -19.76
CA PRO A 306 10.15 -17.02 -18.41
C PRO A 306 9.55 -15.82 -17.68
N ILE A 307 8.66 -16.12 -16.75
CA ILE A 307 8.06 -15.16 -15.82
C ILE A 307 8.67 -15.34 -14.43
N VAL A 308 9.16 -14.28 -13.86
CA VAL A 308 9.59 -14.23 -12.46
C VAL A 308 8.40 -13.88 -11.60
N ILE A 309 8.01 -14.77 -10.68
CA ILE A 309 6.88 -14.59 -9.77
C ILE A 309 7.41 -14.38 -8.38
N GLY A 310 6.94 -13.34 -7.73
CA GLY A 310 7.24 -13.02 -6.34
C GLY A 310 6.06 -12.33 -5.66
N ARG A 311 6.33 -11.71 -4.54
CA ARG A 311 5.36 -10.88 -3.86
C ARG A 311 6.03 -9.73 -3.12
N ASP A 312 5.26 -8.81 -2.64
CA ASP A 312 5.75 -7.78 -1.72
C ASP A 312 6.22 -8.44 -0.42
N HIS A 313 7.29 -7.93 0.16
CA HIS A 313 7.78 -8.39 1.47
C HIS A 313 6.84 -8.01 2.63
N LEU A 314 5.80 -7.20 2.37
CA LEU A 314 4.75 -6.81 3.31
C LEU A 314 3.50 -7.71 3.20
N ASP A 315 3.67 -8.99 2.94
CA ASP A 315 2.57 -9.95 2.83
C ASP A 315 2.10 -10.47 4.19
N CYS A 316 0.90 -11.03 4.23
CA CYS A 316 0.17 -11.42 5.44
C CYS A 316 0.93 -12.36 6.40
N GLY A 317 1.80 -13.23 5.89
CA GLY A 317 2.57 -14.19 6.70
C GLY A 317 4.07 -13.91 6.78
N SER A 318 4.57 -12.82 6.20
CA SER A 318 6.00 -12.62 5.97
C SER A 318 6.62 -11.46 6.72
N VAL A 319 5.87 -10.80 7.58
CA VAL A 319 6.28 -9.54 8.20
C VAL A 319 6.00 -9.52 9.70
N ALA A 320 6.88 -8.87 10.46
CA ALA A 320 6.60 -8.34 11.79
C ALA A 320 6.92 -6.85 11.74
N SER A 321 5.92 -5.99 11.85
CA SER A 321 6.03 -4.54 11.70
C SER A 321 5.01 -3.86 12.63
N PRO A 322 5.39 -3.60 13.89
CA PRO A 322 4.56 -2.86 14.83
C PRO A 322 4.14 -1.49 14.26
N ASN A 323 2.97 -1.02 14.56
CA ASN A 323 2.38 0.23 14.07
C ASN A 323 2.12 0.27 12.55
N ARG A 324 2.17 -0.89 11.85
CA ARG A 324 1.85 -1.00 10.43
C ARG A 324 1.17 -2.34 10.11
N GLU A 325 1.86 -3.28 9.42
CA GLU A 325 1.26 -4.52 8.94
C GLU A 325 0.81 -5.47 10.05
N THR A 326 1.49 -5.44 11.19
CA THR A 326 1.13 -6.26 12.36
C THR A 326 0.56 -5.47 13.53
N GLU A 327 0.16 -4.22 13.28
CA GLU A 327 -0.50 -3.38 14.29
C GLU A 327 -1.78 -4.04 14.81
N ALA A 328 -1.95 -4.03 16.12
CA ALA A 328 -3.14 -4.53 16.82
C ALA A 328 -3.50 -5.99 16.51
N MET A 329 -2.52 -6.89 16.49
CA MET A 329 -2.78 -8.33 16.45
C MET A 329 -3.55 -8.75 17.70
N LYS A 330 -4.58 -9.59 17.56
CA LYS A 330 -5.45 -10.03 18.66
C LYS A 330 -4.70 -10.69 19.83
N ASP A 331 -3.60 -11.38 19.50
CA ASP A 331 -2.76 -12.09 20.46
C ASP A 331 -1.58 -11.25 21.00
N GLY A 332 -1.47 -9.98 20.58
CA GLY A 332 -0.38 -9.08 20.97
C GLY A 332 0.96 -9.40 20.30
N SER A 333 0.98 -10.18 19.23
CA SER A 333 2.19 -10.61 18.52
C SER A 333 2.71 -9.60 17.49
N ASP A 334 2.37 -8.32 17.64
CA ASP A 334 2.72 -7.24 16.70
C ASP A 334 4.22 -7.20 16.37
N ALA A 335 5.08 -7.44 17.35
CA ALA A 335 6.53 -7.37 17.23
C ALA A 335 7.23 -8.75 17.21
N VAL A 336 6.47 -9.86 17.15
CA VAL A 336 7.03 -11.21 17.17
C VAL A 336 7.63 -11.56 15.80
N GLY A 337 8.93 -11.86 15.78
CA GLY A 337 9.69 -12.14 14.56
C GLY A 337 9.58 -13.57 14.02
N ASP A 338 8.92 -14.49 14.73
CA ASP A 338 8.87 -15.92 14.38
C ASP A 338 8.21 -16.17 13.03
N TRP A 339 7.10 -15.48 12.74
CA TRP A 339 6.37 -15.67 11.49
C TRP A 339 7.16 -15.31 10.23
N PRO A 340 7.83 -14.16 10.11
CA PRO A 340 8.67 -13.89 8.95
C PRO A 340 9.87 -14.85 8.84
N ILE A 341 10.44 -15.32 9.96
CA ILE A 341 11.51 -16.33 9.95
C ILE A 341 10.98 -17.66 9.40
N LEU A 342 9.86 -18.15 9.95
CA LEU A 342 9.19 -19.37 9.46
C LEU A 342 8.80 -19.27 8.00
N ASN A 343 8.32 -18.11 7.56
CA ASN A 343 7.97 -17.87 6.16
C ASN A 343 9.18 -18.04 5.24
N ALA A 344 10.33 -17.44 5.59
CA ALA A 344 11.57 -17.59 4.83
C ALA A 344 12.03 -19.06 4.77
N LEU A 345 12.03 -19.77 5.90
CA LEU A 345 12.42 -21.17 5.97
C LEU A 345 11.49 -22.08 5.18
N THR A 346 10.18 -21.86 5.28
CA THR A 346 9.15 -22.64 4.56
C THR A 346 9.25 -22.43 3.06
N ASN A 347 9.41 -21.19 2.59
CA ASN A 347 9.60 -20.91 1.17
C ASN A 347 10.89 -21.52 0.62
N THR A 348 11.98 -21.50 1.40
CA THR A 348 13.23 -22.17 1.03
C THR A 348 13.03 -23.67 0.89
N ALA A 349 12.38 -24.33 1.85
CA ALA A 349 12.09 -25.77 1.82
C ALA A 349 11.10 -26.14 0.69
N ALA A 350 10.20 -25.25 0.33
CA ALA A 350 9.25 -25.43 -0.77
C ALA A 350 9.91 -25.36 -2.15
N GLY A 351 11.11 -24.78 -2.26
CA GLY A 351 11.87 -24.71 -3.50
C GLY A 351 11.72 -23.37 -4.22
N ALA A 352 11.51 -22.29 -3.49
CA ALA A 352 11.61 -20.94 -4.06
C ALA A 352 12.98 -20.78 -4.73
N THR A 353 13.02 -20.08 -5.86
CA THR A 353 14.26 -19.85 -6.59
C THR A 353 15.22 -18.98 -5.77
N TRP A 354 14.64 -18.09 -4.98
CA TRP A 354 15.38 -17.19 -4.13
C TRP A 354 14.51 -16.67 -2.97
N VAL A 355 15.12 -16.58 -1.80
CA VAL A 355 14.47 -16.09 -0.57
C VAL A 355 15.37 -15.04 0.06
N SER A 356 14.78 -13.99 0.59
CA SER A 356 15.45 -12.94 1.33
C SER A 356 14.84 -12.78 2.71
N PHE A 357 15.64 -12.30 3.64
CA PHE A 357 15.22 -11.92 4.99
C PHE A 357 15.98 -10.68 5.43
N HIS A 358 15.26 -9.64 5.87
CA HIS A 358 15.89 -8.34 6.16
C HIS A 358 15.01 -7.46 7.05
N HIS A 359 15.60 -6.42 7.62
CA HIS A 359 14.84 -5.29 8.16
C HIS A 359 14.22 -4.49 7.02
N GLY A 360 13.00 -3.96 7.24
CA GLY A 360 12.39 -3.00 6.33
C GLY A 360 13.10 -1.66 6.32
N GLY A 361 12.93 -0.91 5.23
CA GLY A 361 13.33 0.49 5.16
C GLY A 361 12.24 1.44 5.68
N GLY A 362 12.57 2.70 5.84
CA GLY A 362 11.62 3.73 6.28
C GLY A 362 11.05 3.46 7.66
N VAL A 363 9.74 3.44 7.80
CA VAL A 363 9.02 3.25 9.08
C VAL A 363 9.47 2.00 9.82
N GLY A 364 9.77 0.91 9.11
CA GLY A 364 10.13 -0.36 9.70
C GLY A 364 11.60 -0.48 10.12
N MET A 365 12.45 0.51 9.84
CA MET A 365 13.89 0.39 10.10
C MET A 365 14.18 0.18 11.58
N GLY A 366 14.79 -0.97 11.88
CA GLY A 366 15.13 -1.39 13.25
C GLY A 366 13.98 -1.98 14.06
N TYR A 367 12.75 -1.88 13.60
CA TYR A 367 11.54 -2.36 14.30
C TYR A 367 10.75 -3.41 13.53
N SER A 368 11.12 -3.71 12.29
CA SER A 368 10.41 -4.68 11.47
C SER A 368 11.33 -5.71 10.85
N LEU A 369 10.77 -6.90 10.63
CA LEU A 369 11.40 -8.02 9.92
C LEU A 369 10.53 -8.38 8.72
N HIS A 370 11.17 -8.66 7.59
CA HIS A 370 10.49 -8.99 6.34
C HIS A 370 11.14 -10.19 5.68
N ALA A 371 10.32 -11.12 5.20
CA ALA A 371 10.74 -12.22 4.33
C ALA A 371 10.21 -12.00 2.92
N GLY A 372 11.05 -12.17 1.92
CA GLY A 372 10.70 -12.11 0.50
C GLY A 372 10.96 -13.44 -0.18
N GLN A 373 10.22 -13.75 -1.25
CA GLN A 373 10.47 -14.90 -2.09
C GLN A 373 10.25 -14.58 -3.57
N VAL A 374 10.98 -15.30 -4.40
CA VAL A 374 10.87 -15.29 -5.86
C VAL A 374 10.91 -16.73 -6.37
N THR A 375 10.01 -17.07 -7.29
CA THR A 375 9.94 -18.38 -7.93
C THR A 375 9.79 -18.21 -9.43
N LEU A 376 10.58 -18.95 -10.21
CA LEU A 376 10.61 -18.84 -11.67
C LEU A 376 9.59 -19.77 -12.32
N ALA A 377 8.83 -19.24 -13.26
CA ALA A 377 7.98 -19.96 -14.19
C ALA A 377 8.69 -20.02 -15.55
N ASP A 378 9.38 -21.14 -15.85
CA ASP A 378 10.20 -21.34 -17.06
C ASP A 378 9.62 -22.39 -18.01
N GLY A 379 8.40 -22.86 -17.76
CA GLY A 379 7.72 -23.87 -18.55
C GLY A 379 8.07 -25.31 -18.19
N THR A 380 9.00 -25.55 -17.26
CA THR A 380 9.44 -26.90 -16.88
C THR A 380 8.53 -27.53 -15.81
N GLU A 381 8.52 -28.87 -15.74
CA GLU A 381 7.85 -29.60 -14.66
C GLU A 381 8.44 -29.30 -13.27
N ARG A 382 9.77 -29.04 -13.22
CA ARG A 382 10.42 -28.62 -11.98
C ARG A 382 9.85 -27.29 -11.49
N ALA A 383 9.74 -26.32 -12.38
CA ALA A 383 9.14 -25.02 -12.04
C ALA A 383 7.69 -25.21 -11.58
N ALA A 384 6.89 -26.01 -12.26
CA ALA A 384 5.51 -26.29 -11.86
C ALA A 384 5.43 -26.83 -10.41
N ARG A 385 6.29 -27.82 -10.06
CA ARG A 385 6.32 -28.37 -8.69
C ARG A 385 6.75 -27.32 -7.65
N CYS A 386 7.75 -26.48 -7.96
CA CYS A 386 8.18 -25.43 -7.04
C CYS A 386 7.10 -24.35 -6.88
N LEU A 387 6.49 -23.91 -7.98
CA LEU A 387 5.39 -22.92 -7.97
C LEU A 387 4.19 -23.41 -7.15
N SER A 388 3.76 -24.68 -7.37
CA SER A 388 2.66 -25.25 -6.59
C SER A 388 2.96 -25.20 -5.10
N ARG A 389 4.13 -25.65 -4.66
CA ARG A 389 4.50 -25.68 -3.24
C ARG A 389 4.67 -24.28 -2.64
N VAL A 390 5.42 -23.41 -3.31
CA VAL A 390 5.73 -22.06 -2.79
C VAL A 390 4.48 -21.20 -2.76
N LEU A 391 3.71 -21.15 -3.85
CA LEU A 391 2.54 -20.27 -3.96
C LEU A 391 1.31 -20.79 -3.19
N ASN A 392 1.37 -22.02 -2.70
CA ASN A 392 0.43 -22.55 -1.71
C ASN A 392 0.89 -22.20 -0.28
N ASN A 393 2.14 -22.53 0.08
CA ASN A 393 2.67 -22.35 1.42
C ASN A 393 2.77 -20.88 1.85
N ASP A 394 3.19 -20.01 0.94
CA ASP A 394 3.44 -18.60 1.25
C ASP A 394 2.18 -17.87 1.75
N PRO A 395 1.02 -17.89 1.04
CA PRO A 395 -0.21 -17.34 1.56
C PRO A 395 -0.80 -18.14 2.73
N ALA A 396 -0.54 -19.48 2.80
CA ALA A 396 -0.99 -20.29 3.92
C ALA A 396 -0.37 -19.85 5.26
N MET A 397 0.88 -19.39 5.26
CA MET A 397 1.53 -18.86 6.46
C MET A 397 0.77 -17.65 7.01
N GLY A 398 0.24 -16.78 6.16
CA GLY A 398 -0.60 -15.67 6.58
C GLY A 398 -1.92 -16.13 7.17
N LEU A 399 -2.57 -17.10 6.52
CA LEU A 399 -3.80 -17.70 7.02
C LEU A 399 -3.60 -18.34 8.41
N TYR A 400 -2.57 -19.19 8.56
CA TYR A 400 -2.28 -19.87 9.83
C TYR A 400 -1.90 -18.89 10.95
N ARG A 401 -1.13 -17.86 10.65
CA ARG A 401 -0.82 -16.80 11.61
C ARG A 401 -2.07 -16.16 12.18
N HIS A 402 -3.06 -15.86 11.32
CA HIS A 402 -4.30 -15.24 11.76
C HIS A 402 -5.22 -16.22 12.49
N ILE A 403 -5.20 -17.53 12.14
CA ILE A 403 -5.88 -18.58 12.89
C ILE A 403 -5.28 -18.68 14.30
N ASP A 404 -3.97 -18.75 14.42
CA ASP A 404 -3.22 -18.85 15.68
C ASP A 404 -3.53 -17.63 16.58
N ALA A 405 -3.58 -16.44 16.00
CA ALA A 405 -3.93 -15.20 16.68
C ALA A 405 -5.43 -15.08 17.04
N GLY A 406 -6.29 -16.06 16.68
CA GLY A 406 -7.69 -16.10 17.09
C GLY A 406 -8.66 -15.33 16.19
N TYR A 407 -8.34 -15.14 14.90
CA TYR A 407 -9.25 -14.54 13.93
C TYR A 407 -10.21 -15.60 13.35
N GLU A 408 -11.51 -15.48 13.63
CA GLU A 408 -12.52 -16.45 13.16
C GLU A 408 -12.66 -16.46 11.64
N ASP A 409 -12.60 -15.28 10.98
CA ASP A 409 -12.64 -15.17 9.52
C ASP A 409 -11.55 -16.05 8.85
N ALA A 410 -10.37 -16.14 9.48
CA ALA A 410 -9.29 -16.98 8.97
C ALA A 410 -9.58 -18.48 9.10
N LYS A 411 -10.23 -18.89 10.20
CA LYS A 411 -10.69 -20.28 10.39
C LYS A 411 -11.76 -20.67 9.38
N GLU A 412 -12.72 -19.79 9.12
CA GLU A 412 -13.76 -20.00 8.12
C GLU A 412 -13.16 -20.21 6.73
N VAL A 413 -12.27 -19.31 6.30
CA VAL A 413 -11.58 -19.42 5.00
C VAL A 413 -10.76 -20.71 4.91
N ALA A 414 -10.07 -21.09 5.98
CA ALA A 414 -9.30 -22.33 6.00
C ALA A 414 -10.19 -23.57 5.79
N LYS A 415 -11.38 -23.61 6.42
CA LYS A 415 -12.36 -24.68 6.22
C LYS A 415 -12.91 -24.69 4.80
N GLU A 416 -13.33 -23.54 4.29
CA GLU A 416 -13.87 -23.40 2.93
C GLU A 416 -12.88 -23.83 1.84
N ARG A 417 -11.59 -23.55 2.05
CA ARG A 417 -10.54 -23.82 1.07
C ARG A 417 -9.74 -25.09 1.35
N ASN A 418 -10.18 -25.91 2.30
CA ASN A 418 -9.52 -27.16 2.71
C ASN A 418 -8.05 -26.97 3.11
N ALA A 419 -7.72 -25.86 3.75
CA ALA A 419 -6.41 -25.66 4.34
C ALA A 419 -6.26 -26.58 5.55
N GLN A 420 -5.26 -27.47 5.55
CA GLN A 420 -5.02 -28.38 6.66
C GLN A 420 -4.36 -27.59 7.81
N SER A 421 -5.03 -27.53 8.95
CA SER A 421 -4.50 -26.91 10.16
C SER A 421 -4.96 -27.69 11.40
N LEU A 422 -4.07 -27.83 12.38
CA LEU A 422 -4.36 -28.44 13.67
C LEU A 422 -5.34 -27.62 14.54
N TRP A 423 -5.60 -26.36 14.16
CA TRP A 423 -6.44 -25.41 14.90
C TRP A 423 -7.87 -25.27 14.32
N LEU A 424 -8.28 -26.17 13.44
CA LEU A 424 -9.59 -26.12 12.78
C LEU A 424 -10.66 -27.01 13.45
N ASP A 425 -10.29 -27.73 14.52
CA ASP A 425 -11.19 -28.57 15.31
C ASP A 425 -12.00 -27.79 16.34
#